data_c4048553b2c5ff728592daa0e308105e
#
_entry.id   c4048553b2c5ff728592daa0e308105e
#
_cell.length_a   1.000
_cell.length_b   1.000
_cell.length_c   1.000
_cell.angle_alpha   90.00
_cell.angle_beta   90.00
_cell.angle_gamma   90.00
#
_symmetry.space_group_name_H-M   'P 1'
#
loop_
_entity.id
_entity.type
_entity.pdbx_description
1 polymer ?
#
loop_
_entity_poly.entity_id
_entity_poly.type
_entity_poly.pdbx_seq_one_letter_code
_entity_poly.pdbx_strand_id
1 'polypeptide(L)' 'KNYAATYSAMDAEEAAGIFDTMTDNLKLVAKILNAMDSTSRGAILGAMNADTAAKVTAIMEP' A
#
# COMPACT_ATOMS: atom_id res chain seq x y z
N LYS A 1 -1.73 -2.94 15.99
CA LYS A 1 -2.88 -3.12 15.12
C LYS A 1 -2.46 -3.76 13.83
N ASN A 2 -3.30 -4.62 13.33
CA ASN A 2 -2.92 -5.41 12.18
C ASN A 2 -3.54 -4.83 10.92
N TYR A 3 -3.09 -3.67 10.53
CA TYR A 3 -3.59 -3.03 9.32
C TYR A 3 -3.24 -3.84 8.08
N ALA A 4 -2.10 -4.51 8.08
CA ALA A 4 -1.70 -5.28 6.90
C ALA A 4 -2.72 -6.38 6.60
N ALA A 5 -3.17 -7.10 7.63
CA ALA A 5 -4.17 -8.14 7.43
C ALA A 5 -5.49 -7.55 6.96
N THR A 6 -5.87 -6.41 7.51
CA THR A 6 -7.12 -5.77 7.15
C THR A 6 -7.12 -5.37 5.68
N TYR A 7 -6.07 -4.67 5.26
CA TYR A 7 -6.04 -4.17 3.88
C TYR A 7 -5.80 -5.28 2.87
N SER A 8 -5.06 -6.32 3.25
CA SER A 8 -4.86 -7.43 2.32
C SER A 8 -6.13 -8.26 2.12
N ALA A 9 -7.07 -8.19 3.07
CA ALA A 9 -8.35 -8.88 2.92
C ALA A 9 -9.32 -8.09 2.05
N MET A 10 -9.05 -6.82 1.79
CA MET A 10 -9.91 -5.99 0.96
C MET A 10 -9.64 -6.25 -0.51
N ASP A 11 -10.61 -5.85 -1.35
CA ASP A 11 -10.37 -5.74 -2.77
C ASP A 11 -9.17 -4.83 -2.99
N ALA A 12 -8.21 -5.26 -3.80
CA ALA A 12 -6.97 -4.51 -4.00
C ALA A 12 -7.24 -3.09 -4.52
N GLU A 13 -8.25 -2.94 -5.38
CA GLU A 13 -8.58 -1.62 -5.91
C GLU A 13 -9.11 -0.71 -4.83
N GLU A 14 -9.89 -1.25 -3.91
CA GLU A 14 -10.43 -0.46 -2.81
C GLU A 14 -9.32 -0.05 -1.85
N ALA A 15 -8.45 -0.97 -1.52
CA ALA A 15 -7.32 -0.65 -0.64
C ALA A 15 -6.41 0.38 -1.29
N ALA A 16 -6.15 0.22 -2.58
CA ALA A 16 -5.32 1.17 -3.31
C ALA A 16 -5.95 2.56 -3.32
N GLY A 17 -7.27 2.63 -3.48
CA GLY A 17 -7.95 3.90 -3.46
C GLY A 17 -7.79 4.63 -2.12
N ILE A 18 -7.85 3.88 -1.04
CA ILE A 18 -7.64 4.47 0.28
C ILE A 18 -6.20 4.98 0.41
N PHE A 19 -5.23 4.15 0.01
CA PHE A 19 -3.83 4.55 0.11
C PHE A 19 -3.54 5.78 -0.76
N ASP A 20 -4.21 5.90 -1.90
CA ASP A 20 -4.02 7.05 -2.78
C ASP A 20 -4.47 8.35 -2.13
N THR A 21 -5.34 8.29 -1.13
CA THR A 21 -5.76 9.50 -0.43
C THR A 21 -4.85 9.84 0.75
N MET A 22 -3.91 8.97 1.08
CA MET A 22 -3.04 9.15 2.25
C MET A 22 -1.71 9.76 1.86
N THR A 23 -1.73 10.74 0.98
CA THR A 23 -0.49 11.32 0.45
C THR A 23 0.33 12.06 1.49
N ASP A 24 -0.30 12.46 2.60
CA ASP A 24 0.43 13.11 3.68
C ASP A 24 1.07 12.11 4.64
N ASN A 25 0.82 10.83 4.45
CA ASN A 25 1.31 9.82 5.40
C ASN A 25 1.76 8.57 4.67
N LEU A 26 2.62 8.77 3.67
CA LEU A 26 3.09 7.66 2.86
C LEU A 26 3.99 6.71 3.63
N LYS A 27 4.61 7.18 4.70
CA LYS A 27 5.39 6.28 5.55
C LYS A 27 4.51 5.20 6.16
N LEU A 28 3.30 5.58 6.57
CA LEU A 28 2.36 4.60 7.12
C LEU A 28 1.93 3.62 6.05
N VAL A 29 1.63 4.12 4.85
CA VAL A 29 1.26 3.25 3.73
C VAL A 29 2.37 2.25 3.46
N ALA A 30 3.61 2.73 3.42
CA ALA A 30 4.76 1.87 3.17
C ALA A 30 4.91 0.80 4.26
N LYS A 31 4.71 1.19 5.50
CA LYS A 31 4.79 0.26 6.61
C LYS A 31 3.73 -0.83 6.51
N ILE A 32 2.52 -0.44 6.16
CA ILE A 32 1.42 -1.40 6.01
C ILE A 32 1.73 -2.37 4.88
N LEU A 33 2.16 -1.85 3.74
CA LEU A 33 2.46 -2.70 2.58
C LEU A 33 3.63 -3.63 2.85
N ASN A 34 4.65 -3.15 3.57
CA ASN A 34 5.80 -3.99 3.89
C ASN A 34 5.42 -5.19 4.75
N ALA A 35 4.35 -5.08 5.51
CA ALA A 35 3.92 -6.17 6.39
C ALA A 35 3.05 -7.19 5.67
N MET A 36 2.73 -6.96 4.41
CA MET A 36 1.91 -7.88 3.64
C MET A 36 2.76 -8.90 2.90
N ASP A 37 2.13 -10.01 2.50
CA ASP A 37 2.77 -10.92 1.59
C ASP A 37 2.93 -10.26 0.22
N SER A 38 3.83 -10.78 -0.60
CA SER A 38 4.15 -10.13 -1.86
C SER A 38 3.00 -10.13 -2.84
N THR A 39 2.14 -11.14 -2.79
CA THR A 39 1.00 -11.21 -3.71
C THR A 39 0.02 -10.07 -3.45
N SER A 40 -0.37 -9.90 -2.19
CA SER A 40 -1.30 -8.83 -1.83
C SER A 40 -0.68 -7.46 -2.07
N ARG A 41 0.57 -7.30 -1.67
CA ARG A 41 1.27 -6.03 -1.84
C ARG A 41 1.36 -5.65 -3.31
N GLY A 42 1.69 -6.61 -4.15
CA GLY A 42 1.80 -6.35 -5.59
C GLY A 42 0.48 -5.96 -6.21
N ALA A 43 -0.60 -6.65 -5.82
CA ALA A 43 -1.93 -6.33 -6.35
C ALA A 43 -2.34 -4.91 -5.97
N ILE A 44 -2.07 -4.50 -4.73
CA ILE A 44 -2.45 -3.17 -4.27
C ILE A 44 -1.59 -2.11 -4.95
N LEU A 45 -0.27 -2.33 -4.99
CA LEU A 45 0.61 -1.37 -5.67
C LEU A 45 0.25 -1.23 -7.14
N GLY A 46 -0.12 -2.34 -7.78
CA GLY A 46 -0.52 -2.29 -9.19
C GLY A 46 -1.80 -1.52 -9.43
N ALA A 47 -2.67 -1.43 -8.44
CA ALA A 47 -3.92 -0.70 -8.55
C ALA A 47 -3.80 0.76 -8.09
N MET A 48 -2.70 1.12 -7.45
CA MET A 48 -2.51 2.49 -6.96
C MET A 48 -2.14 3.42 -8.09
N ASN A 49 -2.34 4.71 -7.84
CA ASN A 49 -1.83 5.75 -8.70
C ASN A 49 -0.33 5.56 -8.86
N ALA A 50 0.17 5.64 -10.09
CA ALA A 50 1.57 5.34 -10.37
C ALA A 50 2.53 6.24 -9.60
N ASP A 51 2.20 7.53 -9.50
CA ASP A 51 3.06 8.46 -8.76
C ASP A 51 3.12 8.09 -7.29
N THR A 52 1.98 7.76 -6.71
CA THR A 52 1.92 7.39 -5.31
C THR A 52 2.65 6.08 -5.07
N ALA A 53 2.43 5.10 -5.94
CA ALA A 53 3.11 3.82 -5.82
C ALA A 53 4.62 3.97 -5.88
N ALA A 54 5.10 4.85 -6.76
CA ALA A 54 6.54 5.07 -6.88
C ALA A 54 7.12 5.68 -5.61
N LYS A 55 6.41 6.65 -5.03
CA LYS A 55 6.88 7.28 -3.81
C LYS A 55 6.89 6.30 -2.65
N VAL A 56 5.85 5.49 -2.55
CA VAL A 56 5.77 4.49 -1.50
C VAL A 56 6.89 3.47 -1.67
N THR A 57 7.14 3.05 -2.90
CA THR A 57 8.20 2.08 -3.16
C THR A 57 9.56 2.62 -2.72
N ALA A 58 9.82 3.90 -2.97
CA ALA A 58 11.09 4.50 -2.56
C ALA A 58 11.22 4.49 -1.04
N ILE A 59 10.13 4.69 -0.32
CA ILE A 59 10.17 4.64 1.15
C ILE A 59 10.36 3.21 1.65
N MET A 60 9.77 2.24 0.95
CA MET A 60 9.87 0.84 1.34
C MET A 60 11.25 0.26 1.15
N GLU A 61 12.02 0.86 0.31
CA GLU A 61 13.34 0.33 0.02
C GLU A 61 14.22 0.40 1.25
N PRO A 62 14.85 -0.72 1.64
CA PRO A 62 15.71 -0.76 2.82
C PRO A 62 17.01 -0.01 2.62
#